data_c12e9c1ed2c7cda7aa0f065ec34779f9
#
_entry.id   c12e9c1ed2c7cda7aa0f065ec34779f9
#
_cell.length_a   1.000
_cell.length_b   1.000
_cell.length_c   1.000
_cell.angle_alpha   90.00
_cell.angle_beta   90.00
_cell.angle_gamma   90.00
#
_symmetry.space_group_name_H-M   'P 1'
#
loop_
_entity.id
_entity.type
_entity.pdbx_description
1 polymer ?
#
loop_
_entity_poly.entity_id
_entity_poly.type
_entity_poly.pdbx_seq_one_letter_code
_entity_poly.pdbx_strand_id
1 'polypeptide(L)'
;MNSFAQAGQVIAGRYRLTEPFPEQPPYPGVQAWNVVDTLLGTSLRILALDPDNPNASEVLDAARRSSLIDDPHVVRIISVGEDPAAHYVATEIPLGTPLSAYLHGVPFDPDQAQALTGEVASALNSARARGVRHLQLTPQHIRVGVLGEVFIDGLGVEAALANLRADSMSSSQADRMESRGIAVLLARLLTGDGQSKADAVLRSAAENGSLPGALRSTCTRELRGLGALSPADLVRELAPWGAVEPSEFPSASASGKSASPSAESAATEGSDRASAEAGADRGDRGG
;
A
#
# COMPACT_ATOMS: atom_id res chain seq x y z
N MET A 1 11.24 20.98 -0.55
CA MET A 1 10.48 20.61 0.65
C MET A 1 11.49 20.51 1.78
N ASN A 2 11.32 21.29 2.86
CA ASN A 2 12.14 21.08 4.05
C ASN A 2 11.73 19.75 4.65
N SER A 3 12.67 18.82 4.77
CA SER A 3 12.44 17.54 5.45
C SER A 3 12.49 17.82 6.95
N PHE A 4 11.39 17.62 7.66
CA PHE A 4 11.31 17.72 9.13
C PHE A 4 11.78 16.43 9.81
N ALA A 5 11.86 15.31 9.07
CA ALA A 5 12.36 14.03 9.51
C ALA A 5 13.61 13.62 8.69
N GLN A 6 14.58 12.96 9.33
CA GLN A 6 15.86 12.61 8.73
C GLN A 6 16.29 11.20 9.12
N ALA A 7 17.06 10.54 8.24
CA ALA A 7 17.65 9.23 8.54
C ALA A 7 18.51 9.29 9.81
N GLY A 8 18.41 8.27 10.63
CA GLY A 8 19.07 8.17 11.94
C GLY A 8 18.31 8.82 13.10
N GLN A 9 17.32 9.68 12.83
CA GLN A 9 16.48 10.26 13.86
C GLN A 9 15.65 9.18 14.57
N VAL A 10 15.38 9.36 15.86
CA VAL A 10 14.57 8.45 16.67
C VAL A 10 13.30 9.17 17.08
N ILE A 11 12.14 8.65 16.69
CA ILE A 11 10.81 9.14 17.05
C ILE A 11 10.31 8.35 18.26
N ALA A 12 9.69 9.04 19.22
CA ALA A 12 9.15 8.48 20.44
C ALA A 12 10.17 7.67 21.27
N GLY A 13 11.47 7.97 21.15
CA GLY A 13 12.53 7.23 21.81
C GLY A 13 12.64 5.77 21.39
N ARG A 14 11.94 5.34 20.34
CA ARG A 14 11.76 3.95 19.94
C ARG A 14 12.00 3.67 18.47
N TYR A 15 11.48 4.47 17.59
CA TYR A 15 11.49 4.21 16.15
C TYR A 15 12.62 4.96 15.47
N ARG A 16 13.66 4.24 15.04
CA ARG A 16 14.79 4.83 14.32
C ARG A 16 14.47 4.85 12.83
N LEU A 17 14.42 6.05 12.25
CA LEU A 17 14.27 6.27 10.81
C LEU A 17 15.50 5.74 10.08
N THR A 18 15.31 4.93 9.03
CA THR A 18 16.41 4.37 8.23
C THR A 18 16.49 5.05 6.88
N GLU A 19 15.48 4.92 6.07
CA GLU A 19 15.38 5.49 4.73
C GLU A 19 13.95 5.90 4.41
N PRO A 20 13.74 6.88 3.51
CA PRO A 20 12.40 7.20 3.05
C PRO A 20 11.71 5.97 2.46
N PHE A 21 10.43 5.79 2.77
CA PHE A 21 9.65 4.74 2.15
C PHE A 21 9.47 5.05 0.65
N PRO A 22 9.53 4.07 -0.25
CA PRO A 22 9.49 4.31 -1.70
C PRO A 22 8.26 5.10 -2.16
N GLU A 23 7.09 4.74 -1.64
CA GLU A 23 5.84 5.43 -1.94
C GLU A 23 5.61 6.55 -0.92
N GLN A 24 5.88 7.78 -1.34
CA GLN A 24 5.65 8.95 -0.49
C GLN A 24 4.20 9.44 -0.59
N PRO A 25 3.57 9.79 0.55
CA PRO A 25 2.24 10.38 0.56
C PRO A 25 2.21 11.73 -0.18
N PRO A 26 1.15 12.01 -0.96
CA PRO A 26 1.04 13.27 -1.72
C PRO A 26 0.59 14.46 -0.85
N TYR A 27 0.69 14.37 0.47
CA TYR A 27 0.19 15.37 1.40
C TYR A 27 1.33 16.25 1.94
N PRO A 28 1.18 17.59 1.94
CA PRO A 28 2.16 18.47 2.55
C PRO A 28 2.36 18.18 4.04
N GLY A 29 3.61 18.19 4.50
CA GLY A 29 3.93 17.93 5.90
C GLY A 29 3.71 16.47 6.34
N VAL A 30 3.69 15.52 5.38
CA VAL A 30 3.62 14.08 5.64
C VAL A 30 4.75 13.37 4.92
N GLN A 31 5.43 12.49 5.61
CA GLN A 31 6.53 11.69 5.06
C GLN A 31 6.37 10.23 5.49
N ALA A 32 6.65 9.30 4.59
CA ALA A 32 6.69 7.89 4.91
C ALA A 32 8.16 7.42 5.03
N TRP A 33 8.46 6.65 6.07
CA TRP A 33 9.79 6.17 6.38
C TRP A 33 9.80 4.68 6.71
N ASN A 34 10.82 3.97 6.25
CA ASN A 34 11.21 2.71 6.84
C ASN A 34 11.88 2.96 8.19
N VAL A 35 11.53 2.18 9.19
CA VAL A 35 12.06 2.33 10.55
C VAL A 35 12.41 0.99 11.16
N VAL A 36 13.31 1.02 12.14
CA VAL A 36 13.57 -0.09 13.04
C VAL A 36 13.02 0.26 14.42
N ASP A 37 12.14 -0.59 14.94
CA ASP A 37 11.74 -0.57 16.33
C ASP A 37 12.92 -1.00 17.20
N THR A 38 13.53 -0.08 17.92
CA THR A 38 14.74 -0.34 18.71
C THR A 38 14.49 -1.22 19.93
N LEU A 39 13.24 -1.41 20.35
CA LEU A 39 12.87 -2.28 21.46
C LEU A 39 12.65 -3.73 21.00
N LEU A 40 12.04 -3.92 19.82
CA LEU A 40 11.68 -5.24 19.30
C LEU A 40 12.64 -5.73 18.21
N GLY A 41 13.47 -4.87 17.64
CA GLY A 41 14.34 -5.19 16.51
C GLY A 41 13.60 -5.43 15.20
N THR A 42 12.32 -5.08 15.11
CA THR A 42 11.49 -5.31 13.93
C THR A 42 11.49 -4.10 13.01
N SER A 43 11.41 -4.36 11.70
CA SER A 43 11.23 -3.32 10.69
C SER A 43 9.75 -2.98 10.56
N LEU A 44 9.44 -1.68 10.52
CA LEU A 44 8.09 -1.13 10.36
C LEU A 44 8.12 0.02 9.36
N ARG A 45 6.93 0.49 8.98
CA ARG A 45 6.76 1.78 8.28
C ARG A 45 6.19 2.81 9.26
N ILE A 46 6.66 4.05 9.18
CA ILE A 46 6.05 5.18 9.87
C ILE A 46 5.56 6.20 8.84
N LEU A 47 4.33 6.67 9.03
CA LEU A 47 3.88 7.97 8.51
C LEU A 47 4.22 9.00 9.57
N ALA A 48 5.19 9.88 9.26
CA ALA A 48 5.57 11.01 10.08
C ALA A 48 4.80 12.25 9.59
N LEU A 49 4.16 12.96 10.51
CA LEU A 49 3.47 14.21 10.25
C LEU A 49 4.25 15.34 10.92
N ASP A 50 4.41 16.44 10.19
CA ASP A 50 4.96 17.66 10.74
C ASP A 50 4.16 18.06 12.03
N PRO A 51 4.81 18.43 13.14
CA PRO A 51 4.10 18.83 14.35
C PRO A 51 3.08 19.96 14.13
N ASP A 52 3.34 20.84 13.16
CA ASP A 52 2.44 21.94 12.80
C ASP A 52 1.38 21.55 11.75
N ASN A 53 1.28 20.27 11.38
CA ASN A 53 0.29 19.81 10.40
C ASN A 53 -1.14 20.01 10.96
N PRO A 54 -2.00 20.82 10.31
CA PRO A 54 -3.32 21.15 10.82
C PRO A 54 -4.27 19.96 10.94
N ASN A 55 -3.99 18.87 10.21
CA ASN A 55 -4.80 17.65 10.23
C ASN A 55 -4.25 16.57 11.19
N ALA A 56 -3.15 16.83 11.90
CA ALA A 56 -2.46 15.82 12.69
C ALA A 56 -3.39 15.15 13.73
N SER A 57 -4.14 15.93 14.51
CA SER A 57 -5.07 15.38 15.50
C SER A 57 -6.10 14.43 14.87
N GLU A 58 -6.69 14.82 13.74
CA GLU A 58 -7.69 14.02 13.01
C GLU A 58 -7.08 12.72 12.46
N VAL A 59 -5.86 12.82 11.92
CA VAL A 59 -5.11 11.63 11.42
C VAL A 59 -4.81 10.67 12.56
N LEU A 60 -4.34 11.15 13.70
CA LEU A 60 -4.04 10.30 14.86
C LEU A 60 -5.31 9.64 15.40
N ASP A 61 -6.42 10.37 15.49
CA ASP A 61 -7.70 9.82 15.96
C ASP A 61 -8.27 8.78 14.97
N ALA A 62 -8.18 9.05 13.68
CA ALA A 62 -8.55 8.08 12.65
C ALA A 62 -7.66 6.81 12.72
N ALA A 63 -6.36 6.98 12.89
CA ALA A 63 -5.42 5.88 13.06
C ALA A 63 -5.69 5.04 14.32
N ARG A 64 -6.02 5.67 15.45
CA ARG A 64 -6.42 4.97 16.68
C ARG A 64 -7.69 4.15 16.47
N ARG A 65 -8.70 4.67 15.76
CA ARG A 65 -9.91 3.89 15.39
C ARG A 65 -9.57 2.73 14.48
N SER A 66 -8.73 2.96 13.47
CA SER A 66 -8.33 1.94 12.50
C SER A 66 -7.45 0.85 13.11
N SER A 67 -6.67 1.16 14.16
CA SER A 67 -5.85 0.15 14.86
C SER A 67 -6.65 -0.95 15.55
N LEU A 68 -7.97 -0.76 15.70
CA LEU A 68 -8.88 -1.76 16.26
C LEU A 68 -9.39 -2.75 15.19
N ILE A 69 -9.06 -2.53 13.92
CA ILE A 69 -9.42 -3.44 12.82
C ILE A 69 -8.41 -4.56 12.78
N ASP A 70 -8.88 -5.76 13.10
CA ASP A 70 -8.12 -7.01 12.96
C ASP A 70 -8.69 -7.75 11.76
N ASP A 71 -8.12 -7.50 10.59
CA ASP A 71 -8.51 -8.10 9.32
C ASP A 71 -7.23 -8.36 8.50
N PRO A 72 -7.02 -9.58 8.01
CA PRO A 72 -5.80 -9.97 7.29
C PRO A 72 -5.61 -9.19 5.97
N HIS A 73 -6.66 -8.60 5.44
CA HIS A 73 -6.62 -7.77 4.23
C HIS A 73 -6.29 -6.29 4.52
N VAL A 74 -6.08 -5.90 5.77
CA VAL A 74 -5.78 -4.51 6.13
C VAL A 74 -4.39 -4.40 6.70
N VAL A 75 -3.59 -3.46 6.18
CA VAL A 75 -2.26 -3.15 6.74
C VAL A 75 -2.43 -2.66 8.18
N ARG A 76 -1.85 -3.41 9.11
CA ARG A 76 -2.08 -3.22 10.53
C ARG A 76 -1.35 -1.99 11.08
N ILE A 77 -2.05 -1.17 11.85
CA ILE A 77 -1.47 -0.09 12.63
C ILE A 77 -0.95 -0.65 13.96
N ILE A 78 0.34 -0.45 14.21
CA ILE A 78 1.05 -0.98 15.39
C ILE A 78 1.06 0.03 16.54
N SER A 79 1.22 1.31 16.23
CA SER A 79 1.31 2.38 17.22
C SER A 79 0.96 3.73 16.62
N VAL A 80 0.37 4.58 17.45
CA VAL A 80 0.01 5.96 17.09
C VAL A 80 0.44 6.86 18.24
N GLY A 81 1.11 7.97 17.95
CA GLY A 81 1.54 8.87 19.00
C GLY A 81 2.05 10.21 18.51
N GLU A 82 2.43 11.00 19.49
CA GLU A 82 2.95 12.34 19.34
C GLU A 82 4.37 12.39 19.91
N ASP A 83 5.26 13.06 19.19
CA ASP A 83 6.64 13.33 19.59
C ASP A 83 6.95 14.78 19.20
N PRO A 84 7.79 15.50 19.95
CA PRO A 84 8.16 16.88 19.59
C PRO A 84 8.73 17.05 18.19
N ALA A 85 9.33 15.99 17.63
CA ALA A 85 9.91 16.01 16.30
C ALA A 85 8.91 15.65 15.19
N ALA A 86 7.89 14.83 15.49
CA ALA A 86 6.84 14.44 14.54
C ALA A 86 5.69 13.74 15.25
N HIS A 87 4.46 13.99 14.85
CA HIS A 87 3.37 13.04 15.12
C HIS A 87 3.54 11.82 14.22
N TYR A 88 3.07 10.64 14.66
CA TYR A 88 3.35 9.44 13.89
C TYR A 88 2.26 8.37 13.93
N VAL A 89 2.17 7.64 12.82
CA VAL A 89 1.40 6.40 12.71
C VAL A 89 2.39 5.31 12.26
N ALA A 90 2.68 4.36 13.14
CA ALA A 90 3.52 3.21 12.82
C ALA A 90 2.66 2.04 12.35
N THR A 91 3.01 1.44 11.22
CA THR A 91 2.30 0.31 10.61
C THR A 91 3.26 -0.83 10.32
N GLU A 92 2.73 -2.02 10.13
CA GLU A 92 3.47 -3.05 9.41
C GLU A 92 3.93 -2.52 8.05
N ILE A 93 5.03 -3.07 7.52
CA ILE A 93 5.44 -2.76 6.15
C ILE A 93 4.41 -3.40 5.21
N PRO A 94 3.75 -2.61 4.34
CA PRO A 94 2.77 -3.15 3.42
C PRO A 94 3.40 -4.16 2.46
N LEU A 95 2.89 -5.38 2.46
CA LEU A 95 3.37 -6.47 1.63
C LEU A 95 2.84 -6.38 0.19
N GLY A 96 3.53 -7.01 -0.75
CA GLY A 96 3.11 -7.13 -2.13
C GLY A 96 3.38 -5.89 -2.99
N THR A 97 2.96 -5.95 -4.24
CA THR A 97 3.13 -4.90 -5.25
C THR A 97 1.89 -4.01 -5.27
N PRO A 98 2.03 -2.67 -5.26
CA PRO A 98 0.87 -1.78 -5.38
C PRO A 98 0.20 -1.97 -6.75
N LEU A 99 -1.13 -1.99 -6.75
CA LEU A 99 -1.93 -2.26 -7.95
C LEU A 99 -1.72 -1.20 -9.04
N SER A 100 -1.32 0.00 -8.65
CA SER A 100 -0.93 1.08 -9.57
C SER A 100 0.26 0.70 -10.48
N ALA A 101 1.13 -0.22 -10.05
CA ALA A 101 2.26 -0.70 -10.84
C ALA A 101 1.84 -1.56 -12.05
N TYR A 102 0.62 -2.05 -12.06
CA TYR A 102 0.06 -2.85 -13.16
C TYR A 102 -0.82 -2.02 -14.10
N LEU A 103 -1.18 -0.78 -13.75
CA LEU A 103 -2.09 0.07 -14.52
C LEU A 103 -1.32 1.00 -15.47
N HIS A 104 -0.87 0.45 -16.58
CA HIS A 104 -0.05 1.13 -17.59
C HIS A 104 -0.65 1.05 -19.00
N GLY A 105 -1.98 1.00 -19.10
CA GLY A 105 -2.72 1.01 -20.37
C GLY A 105 -3.13 -0.37 -20.87
N VAL A 106 -2.76 -1.44 -20.17
CA VAL A 106 -3.18 -2.80 -20.49
C VAL A 106 -4.29 -3.22 -19.53
N PRO A 107 -5.50 -3.56 -20.00
CA PRO A 107 -6.59 -4.04 -19.16
C PRO A 107 -6.24 -5.36 -18.46
N PHE A 108 -6.77 -5.54 -17.27
CA PHE A 108 -6.81 -6.86 -16.63
C PHE A 108 -7.82 -7.76 -17.32
N ASP A 109 -7.63 -9.06 -17.19
CA ASP A 109 -8.68 -10.02 -17.49
C ASP A 109 -9.93 -9.68 -16.64
N PRO A 110 -11.16 -9.73 -17.22
CA PRO A 110 -12.37 -9.37 -16.50
C PRO A 110 -12.62 -10.19 -15.23
N ASP A 111 -12.27 -11.47 -15.21
CA ASP A 111 -12.44 -12.34 -14.04
C ASP A 111 -11.46 -11.94 -12.94
N GLN A 112 -10.22 -11.58 -13.29
CA GLN A 112 -9.23 -11.05 -12.33
C GLN A 112 -9.61 -9.65 -11.81
N ALA A 113 -10.14 -8.78 -12.68
CA ALA A 113 -10.66 -7.49 -12.26
C ALA A 113 -11.85 -7.63 -11.27
N GLN A 114 -12.75 -8.59 -11.53
CA GLN A 114 -13.85 -8.94 -10.65
C GLN A 114 -13.37 -9.49 -9.32
N ALA A 115 -12.42 -10.44 -9.33
CA ALA A 115 -11.88 -11.06 -8.13
C ALA A 115 -11.20 -10.03 -7.22
N LEU A 116 -10.27 -9.24 -7.76
CA LEU A 116 -9.60 -8.15 -7.03
C LEU A 116 -10.60 -7.18 -6.40
N THR A 117 -11.58 -6.74 -7.20
CA THR A 117 -12.57 -5.77 -6.71
C THR A 117 -13.49 -6.40 -5.67
N GLY A 118 -13.82 -7.68 -5.81
CA GLY A 118 -14.61 -8.44 -4.85
C GLY A 118 -13.93 -8.57 -3.49
N GLU A 119 -12.64 -8.92 -3.47
CA GLU A 119 -11.82 -8.99 -2.24
C GLU A 119 -11.74 -7.62 -1.56
N VAL A 120 -11.47 -6.56 -2.31
CA VAL A 120 -11.44 -5.19 -1.78
C VAL A 120 -12.81 -4.79 -1.21
N ALA A 121 -13.90 -5.06 -1.92
CA ALA A 121 -15.25 -4.76 -1.45
C ALA A 121 -15.60 -5.53 -0.17
N SER A 122 -15.19 -6.79 -0.06
CA SER A 122 -15.39 -7.64 1.12
C SER A 122 -14.64 -7.10 2.33
N ALA A 123 -13.36 -6.77 2.19
CA ALA A 123 -12.55 -6.22 3.27
C ALA A 123 -13.07 -4.84 3.74
N LEU A 124 -13.41 -3.95 2.81
CA LEU A 124 -13.98 -2.64 3.17
C LEU A 124 -15.37 -2.76 3.80
N ASN A 125 -16.18 -3.74 3.40
CA ASN A 125 -17.44 -4.02 4.07
C ASN A 125 -17.23 -4.53 5.51
N SER A 126 -16.21 -5.33 5.76
CA SER A 126 -15.83 -5.77 7.11
C SER A 126 -15.38 -4.60 7.99
N ALA A 127 -14.57 -3.70 7.46
CA ALA A 127 -14.13 -2.48 8.15
C ALA A 127 -15.31 -1.54 8.44
N ARG A 128 -16.22 -1.38 7.46
CA ARG A 128 -17.45 -0.61 7.60
C ARG A 128 -18.31 -1.08 8.78
N ALA A 129 -18.44 -2.39 8.98
CA ALA A 129 -19.21 -2.97 10.08
C ALA A 129 -18.64 -2.55 11.46
N ARG A 130 -17.36 -2.15 11.51
CA ARG A 130 -16.67 -1.62 12.69
C ARG A 130 -16.59 -0.07 12.71
N GLY A 131 -17.29 0.59 11.79
CA GLY A 131 -17.37 2.06 11.71
C GLY A 131 -16.20 2.73 11.03
N VAL A 132 -15.27 1.98 10.43
CA VAL A 132 -14.11 2.54 9.71
C VAL A 132 -14.33 2.45 8.21
N ARG A 133 -13.93 3.49 7.48
CA ARG A 133 -14.00 3.57 6.02
C ARG A 133 -12.71 4.15 5.46
N HIS A 134 -12.40 3.79 4.23
CA HIS A 134 -11.22 4.29 3.51
C HIS A 134 -11.47 5.67 2.87
N LEU A 135 -12.54 5.82 2.15
CA LEU A 135 -13.04 7.02 1.45
C LEU A 135 -12.11 7.63 0.38
N GLN A 136 -10.82 7.29 0.38
CA GLN A 136 -9.79 7.74 -0.57
C GLN A 136 -9.14 6.56 -1.30
N LEU A 137 -9.93 5.56 -1.64
CA LEU A 137 -9.42 4.37 -2.30
C LEU A 137 -8.84 4.69 -3.68
N THR A 138 -7.57 4.36 -3.86
CA THR A 138 -6.86 4.42 -5.15
C THR A 138 -6.08 3.12 -5.37
N PRO A 139 -5.66 2.81 -6.60
CA PRO A 139 -4.82 1.64 -6.86
C PRO A 139 -3.50 1.60 -6.08
N GLN A 140 -3.03 2.75 -5.60
CA GLN A 140 -1.83 2.86 -4.76
C GLN A 140 -2.04 2.24 -3.37
N HIS A 141 -3.28 2.29 -2.86
CA HIS A 141 -3.62 1.76 -1.54
C HIS A 141 -3.96 0.27 -1.55
N ILE A 142 -4.02 -0.36 -2.72
CA ILE A 142 -4.26 -1.79 -2.86
C ILE A 142 -2.95 -2.46 -3.26
N ARG A 143 -2.56 -3.48 -2.52
CA ARG A 143 -1.35 -4.26 -2.81
C ARG A 143 -1.71 -5.72 -2.99
N VAL A 144 -1.01 -6.39 -3.88
CA VAL A 144 -1.22 -7.81 -4.15
C VAL A 144 0.06 -8.58 -3.88
N GLY A 145 -0.04 -9.56 -3.01
CA GLY A 145 1.01 -10.49 -2.68
C GLY A 145 1.27 -11.49 -3.80
N VAL A 146 2.37 -12.23 -3.70
CA VAL A 146 2.78 -13.20 -4.74
C VAL A 146 1.86 -14.41 -4.86
N LEU A 147 1.07 -14.69 -3.83
CA LEU A 147 0.08 -15.78 -3.81
C LEU A 147 -1.36 -15.27 -4.03
N GLY A 148 -1.54 -14.01 -4.40
CA GLY A 148 -2.84 -13.42 -4.66
C GLY A 148 -3.50 -12.78 -3.43
N GLU A 149 -2.80 -12.69 -2.30
CA GLU A 149 -3.34 -11.97 -1.14
C GLU A 149 -3.53 -10.49 -1.46
N VAL A 150 -4.67 -9.94 -1.07
CA VAL A 150 -4.99 -8.51 -1.28
C VAL A 150 -4.87 -7.77 0.03
N PHE A 151 -4.10 -6.69 0.05
CA PHE A 151 -3.91 -5.84 1.23
C PHE A 151 -4.38 -4.42 0.93
N ILE A 152 -5.08 -3.82 1.90
CA ILE A 152 -5.56 -2.43 1.86
C ILE A 152 -4.72 -1.60 2.83
N ASP A 153 -4.05 -0.60 2.31
CA ASP A 153 -3.24 0.35 3.07
C ASP A 153 -4.02 1.66 3.31
N GLY A 154 -3.71 2.35 4.41
CA GLY A 154 -4.24 3.68 4.67
C GLY A 154 -5.70 3.74 5.15
N LEU A 155 -6.31 2.60 5.51
CA LEU A 155 -7.70 2.53 5.97
C LEU A 155 -7.96 3.56 7.10
N GLY A 156 -8.92 4.46 6.87
CA GLY A 156 -9.29 5.56 7.77
C GLY A 156 -8.29 6.73 7.76
N VAL A 157 -7.01 6.45 7.68
CA VAL A 157 -5.92 7.44 7.73
C VAL A 157 -5.91 8.34 6.49
N GLU A 158 -6.07 7.75 5.30
CA GLU A 158 -6.04 8.50 4.04
C GLU A 158 -7.16 9.53 3.92
N ALA A 159 -8.35 9.23 4.43
CA ALA A 159 -9.45 10.19 4.48
C ALA A 159 -9.08 11.43 5.32
N ALA A 160 -8.47 11.21 6.48
CA ALA A 160 -8.05 12.29 7.37
C ALA A 160 -6.89 13.10 6.77
N LEU A 161 -5.91 12.45 6.13
CA LEU A 161 -4.82 13.12 5.40
C LEU A 161 -5.35 13.99 4.26
N ALA A 162 -6.38 13.54 3.55
CA ALA A 162 -7.07 14.28 2.50
C ALA A 162 -8.03 15.36 3.05
N ASN A 163 -8.07 15.59 4.37
CA ASN A 163 -9.00 16.50 5.04
C ASN A 163 -10.50 16.18 4.76
N LEU A 164 -10.79 14.91 4.54
CA LEU A 164 -12.15 14.41 4.47
C LEU A 164 -12.63 14.05 5.87
N ARG A 165 -13.54 14.87 6.38
CA ARG A 165 -14.13 14.65 7.71
C ARG A 165 -15.23 13.59 7.62
N ALA A 166 -14.86 12.33 7.81
CA ALA A 166 -15.81 11.21 7.82
C ALA A 166 -16.93 11.42 8.85
N ASP A 167 -16.59 12.02 10.00
CA ASP A 167 -17.54 12.30 11.09
C ASP A 167 -18.58 13.38 10.74
N SER A 168 -18.33 14.21 9.71
CA SER A 168 -19.29 15.20 9.22
C SER A 168 -20.27 14.66 8.18
N MET A 169 -20.04 13.41 7.70
CA MET A 169 -20.88 12.74 6.72
C MET A 169 -21.91 11.85 7.41
N SER A 170 -23.10 11.73 6.82
CA SER A 170 -24.02 10.64 7.21
C SER A 170 -23.39 9.29 6.83
N SER A 171 -23.75 8.23 7.57
CA SER A 171 -23.26 6.88 7.25
C SER A 171 -23.59 6.46 5.82
N SER A 172 -24.75 6.84 5.30
CA SER A 172 -25.16 6.54 3.93
C SER A 172 -24.34 7.30 2.88
N GLN A 173 -23.93 8.54 3.17
CA GLN A 173 -23.05 9.31 2.28
C GLN A 173 -21.65 8.68 2.24
N ALA A 174 -21.11 8.31 3.39
CA ALA A 174 -19.82 7.65 3.49
C ALA A 174 -19.85 6.27 2.79
N ASP A 175 -20.90 5.47 2.99
CA ASP A 175 -21.07 4.19 2.31
C ASP A 175 -21.15 4.34 0.80
N ARG A 176 -21.88 5.34 0.32
CA ARG A 176 -22.00 5.61 -1.11
C ARG A 176 -20.68 6.08 -1.72
N MET A 177 -19.92 6.90 -1.00
CA MET A 177 -18.59 7.36 -1.42
C MET A 177 -17.59 6.19 -1.50
N GLU A 178 -17.60 5.32 -0.51
CA GLU A 178 -16.78 4.10 -0.49
C GLU A 178 -17.11 3.20 -1.69
N SER A 179 -18.39 2.93 -1.93
CA SER A 179 -18.86 2.10 -3.05
C SER A 179 -18.45 2.67 -4.40
N ARG A 180 -18.51 3.99 -4.53
CA ARG A 180 -18.04 4.67 -5.73
C ARG A 180 -16.54 4.46 -5.95
N GLY A 181 -15.72 4.56 -4.89
CA GLY A 181 -14.28 4.29 -4.95
C GLY A 181 -13.99 2.88 -5.46
N ILE A 182 -14.72 1.88 -4.96
CA ILE A 182 -14.61 0.48 -5.40
C ILE A 182 -15.03 0.30 -6.87
N ALA A 183 -16.13 0.92 -7.30
CA ALA A 183 -16.58 0.85 -8.69
C ALA A 183 -15.58 1.54 -9.65
N VAL A 184 -14.94 2.63 -9.22
CA VAL A 184 -13.87 3.29 -9.98
C VAL A 184 -12.63 2.39 -10.06
N LEU A 185 -12.30 1.67 -8.99
CA LEU A 185 -11.22 0.66 -9.00
C LEU A 185 -11.50 -0.41 -10.05
N LEU A 186 -12.70 -0.99 -10.07
CA LEU A 186 -13.13 -1.94 -11.10
C LEU A 186 -12.93 -1.39 -12.52
N ALA A 187 -13.40 -0.17 -12.76
CA ALA A 187 -13.27 0.47 -14.08
C ALA A 187 -11.80 0.67 -14.47
N ARG A 188 -10.91 1.00 -13.53
CA ARG A 188 -9.47 1.12 -13.77
C ARG A 188 -8.83 -0.19 -14.17
N LEU A 189 -9.19 -1.28 -13.49
CA LEU A 189 -8.72 -2.62 -13.83
C LEU A 189 -9.19 -3.04 -15.23
N LEU A 190 -10.48 -2.83 -15.53
CA LEU A 190 -11.09 -3.18 -16.83
C LEU A 190 -10.57 -2.34 -18.02
N THR A 191 -9.96 -1.20 -17.77
CA THR A 191 -9.41 -0.32 -18.81
C THR A 191 -7.88 -0.27 -18.82
N GLY A 192 -7.22 -0.70 -17.75
CA GLY A 192 -5.78 -0.53 -17.56
C GLY A 192 -5.37 0.91 -17.24
N ASP A 193 -6.33 1.83 -17.06
CA ASP A 193 -6.08 3.27 -16.90
C ASP A 193 -5.98 3.65 -15.43
N GLY A 194 -4.76 3.86 -14.97
CA GLY A 194 -4.45 4.32 -13.61
C GLY A 194 -4.55 5.83 -13.40
N GLN A 195 -4.61 6.65 -14.47
CA GLN A 195 -4.35 8.08 -14.38
C GLN A 195 -5.58 8.97 -14.63
N SER A 196 -6.50 8.54 -15.48
CA SER A 196 -7.66 9.34 -15.84
C SER A 196 -8.60 9.61 -14.67
N LYS A 197 -9.40 10.67 -14.79
CA LYS A 197 -10.45 11.01 -13.82
C LYS A 197 -11.49 9.89 -13.71
N ALA A 198 -12.09 9.73 -12.54
CA ALA A 198 -13.05 8.68 -12.24
C ALA A 198 -14.17 8.54 -13.28
N ASP A 199 -14.81 9.64 -13.68
CA ASP A 199 -15.90 9.61 -14.66
C ASP A 199 -15.43 9.20 -16.07
N ALA A 200 -14.20 9.54 -16.44
CA ALA A 200 -13.64 9.16 -17.74
C ALA A 200 -13.39 7.63 -17.79
N VAL A 201 -12.81 7.08 -16.72
CA VAL A 201 -12.56 5.63 -16.61
C VAL A 201 -13.85 4.83 -16.56
N LEU A 202 -14.84 5.28 -15.77
CA LEU A 202 -16.16 4.66 -15.71
C LEU A 202 -16.87 4.67 -17.07
N ARG A 203 -16.76 5.79 -17.82
CA ARG A 203 -17.33 5.89 -19.17
C ARG A 203 -16.63 4.94 -20.13
N SER A 204 -15.31 4.90 -20.13
CA SER A 204 -14.54 3.99 -20.96
C SER A 204 -14.93 2.53 -20.72
N ALA A 205 -15.05 2.11 -19.46
CA ALA A 205 -15.49 0.76 -19.12
C ALA A 205 -16.96 0.50 -19.51
N ALA A 206 -17.86 1.49 -19.30
CA ALA A 206 -19.28 1.37 -19.62
C ALA A 206 -19.55 1.23 -21.13
N GLU A 207 -18.74 1.89 -21.96
CA GLU A 207 -18.85 1.89 -23.42
C GLU A 207 -18.12 0.70 -24.08
N ASN A 208 -17.27 -0.01 -23.35
CA ASN A 208 -16.53 -1.14 -23.89
C ASN A 208 -17.41 -2.37 -24.09
N GLY A 209 -17.87 -2.58 -25.32
CA GLY A 209 -18.75 -3.68 -25.70
C GLY A 209 -18.15 -5.09 -25.56
N SER A 210 -16.82 -5.22 -25.42
CA SER A 210 -16.15 -6.51 -25.23
C SER A 210 -16.18 -7.02 -23.78
N LEU A 211 -16.50 -6.14 -22.82
CA LEU A 211 -16.56 -6.52 -21.41
C LEU A 211 -17.84 -7.32 -21.09
N PRO A 212 -17.78 -8.23 -20.10
CA PRO A 212 -18.95 -8.92 -19.57
C PRO A 212 -20.07 -7.93 -19.18
N GLY A 213 -21.31 -8.24 -19.56
CA GLY A 213 -22.46 -7.34 -19.40
C GLY A 213 -22.70 -6.92 -17.95
N ALA A 214 -22.45 -7.81 -16.98
CA ALA A 214 -22.57 -7.54 -15.55
C ALA A 214 -21.60 -6.43 -15.10
N LEU A 215 -20.30 -6.58 -15.38
CA LEU A 215 -19.23 -5.61 -14.98
C LEU A 215 -19.45 -4.26 -15.66
N ARG A 216 -19.80 -4.29 -16.95
CA ARG A 216 -20.15 -3.07 -17.70
C ARG A 216 -21.37 -2.37 -17.09
N SER A 217 -22.39 -3.13 -16.65
CA SER A 217 -23.58 -2.59 -16.01
C SER A 217 -23.25 -1.89 -14.70
N THR A 218 -22.33 -2.44 -13.88
CA THR A 218 -21.85 -1.81 -12.64
C THR A 218 -21.26 -0.43 -12.94
N CYS A 219 -20.34 -0.34 -13.92
CA CYS A 219 -19.75 0.94 -14.33
C CYS A 219 -20.80 1.90 -14.90
N THR A 220 -21.74 1.42 -15.70
CA THR A 220 -22.81 2.23 -16.29
C THR A 220 -23.75 2.83 -15.24
N ARG A 221 -24.17 2.02 -14.26
CA ARG A 221 -25.03 2.49 -13.16
C ARG A 221 -24.31 3.50 -12.29
N GLU A 222 -23.03 3.27 -12.02
CA GLU A 222 -22.21 4.20 -11.25
C GLU A 222 -22.09 5.56 -11.96
N LEU A 223 -21.82 5.56 -13.26
CA LEU A 223 -21.73 6.77 -14.06
C LEU A 223 -23.04 7.58 -14.08
N ARG A 224 -24.18 6.90 -13.96
CA ARG A 224 -25.53 7.52 -13.91
C ARG A 224 -25.96 7.91 -12.49
N GLY A 225 -25.12 7.74 -11.47
CA GLY A 225 -25.49 7.99 -10.08
C GLY A 225 -26.41 6.94 -9.45
N LEU A 226 -26.61 5.81 -10.13
CA LEU A 226 -27.46 4.68 -9.73
C LEU A 226 -26.65 3.47 -9.25
N GLY A 227 -25.38 3.68 -8.89
CA GLY A 227 -24.49 2.63 -8.41
C GLY A 227 -24.86 2.12 -7.04
N ALA A 228 -24.06 1.18 -6.55
CA ALA A 228 -24.23 0.53 -5.25
C ALA A 228 -24.27 1.57 -4.12
N LEU A 229 -25.14 1.35 -3.14
CA LEU A 229 -25.31 2.26 -2.01
C LEU A 229 -24.35 1.96 -0.85
N SER A 230 -23.78 0.75 -0.85
CA SER A 230 -22.83 0.31 0.16
C SER A 230 -21.84 -0.71 -0.41
N PRO A 231 -20.66 -0.92 0.21
CA PRO A 231 -19.75 -2.00 -0.18
C PRO A 231 -20.41 -3.38 -0.16
N ALA A 232 -21.36 -3.63 0.76
CA ALA A 232 -22.13 -4.88 0.82
C ALA A 232 -22.97 -5.13 -0.46
N ASP A 233 -23.45 -4.08 -1.10
CA ASP A 233 -24.18 -4.21 -2.36
C ASP A 233 -23.23 -4.65 -3.48
N LEU A 234 -22.03 -4.10 -3.53
CA LEU A 234 -21.00 -4.51 -4.49
C LEU A 234 -20.53 -5.95 -4.26
N VAL A 235 -20.35 -6.37 -3.01
CA VAL A 235 -20.04 -7.77 -2.70
C VAL A 235 -21.08 -8.69 -3.31
N ARG A 236 -22.37 -8.40 -3.14
CA ARG A 236 -23.45 -9.22 -3.72
C ARG A 236 -23.51 -9.17 -5.24
N GLU A 237 -23.18 -8.01 -5.80
CA GLU A 237 -23.22 -7.78 -7.24
C GLU A 237 -22.05 -8.47 -7.97
N LEU A 238 -20.86 -8.49 -7.36
CA LEU A 238 -19.68 -9.09 -7.93
C LEU A 238 -19.56 -10.59 -7.65
N ALA A 239 -20.25 -11.11 -6.62
CA ALA A 239 -20.19 -12.52 -6.26
C ALA A 239 -20.93 -13.43 -7.31
N PRO A 240 -20.43 -14.67 -7.52
CA PRO A 240 -19.18 -15.21 -7.02
C PRO A 240 -17.97 -14.73 -7.86
N TRP A 241 -16.79 -14.69 -7.25
CA TRP A 241 -15.54 -14.46 -7.95
C TRP A 241 -14.54 -15.58 -7.64
N GLY A 242 -13.54 -15.74 -8.51
CA GLY A 242 -12.45 -16.71 -8.39
C GLY A 242 -11.30 -16.23 -7.49
N ALA A 243 -10.22 -17.01 -7.49
CA ALA A 243 -8.98 -16.59 -6.83
C ALA A 243 -8.31 -15.43 -7.59
N VAL A 244 -7.59 -14.60 -6.86
CA VAL A 244 -6.70 -13.59 -7.44
C VAL A 244 -5.40 -14.28 -7.84
N GLU A 245 -5.05 -14.21 -9.12
CA GLU A 245 -3.88 -14.87 -9.70
C GLU A 245 -2.89 -13.85 -10.29
N PRO A 246 -1.86 -13.43 -9.54
CA PRO A 246 -0.93 -12.39 -9.99
C PRO A 246 -0.16 -12.75 -11.26
N SER A 247 -0.02 -14.03 -11.60
CA SER A 247 0.59 -14.50 -12.84
C SER A 247 -0.19 -14.09 -14.09
N GLU A 248 -1.47 -13.80 -13.97
CA GLU A 248 -2.37 -13.36 -15.04
C GLU A 248 -2.45 -11.83 -15.18
N PHE A 249 -1.77 -11.10 -14.31
CA PHE A 249 -1.79 -9.64 -14.35
C PHE A 249 -0.97 -9.09 -15.52
N PRO A 250 -1.33 -7.91 -16.04
CA PRO A 250 -0.47 -7.18 -16.94
C PRO A 250 0.93 -7.00 -16.32
N SER A 251 2.00 -7.12 -17.12
CA SER A 251 3.36 -6.98 -16.59
C SER A 251 3.53 -5.68 -15.83
N ALA A 252 4.03 -5.75 -14.59
CA ALA A 252 4.30 -4.57 -13.80
C ALA A 252 5.33 -3.68 -14.52
N SER A 253 5.07 -2.39 -14.59
CA SER A 253 6.02 -1.43 -15.18
C SER A 253 7.32 -1.43 -14.37
N ALA A 254 8.47 -1.52 -15.06
CA ALA A 254 9.81 -1.61 -14.47
C ALA A 254 10.28 -0.35 -13.70
N SER A 255 9.37 0.51 -13.27
CA SER A 255 9.64 1.79 -12.58
C SER A 255 9.76 1.66 -11.06
N GLY A 256 10.17 0.50 -10.56
CA GLY A 256 10.55 0.33 -9.16
C GLY A 256 11.83 -0.49 -9.09
N LYS A 257 12.97 0.13 -8.84
CA LYS A 257 14.18 -0.59 -8.46
C LYS A 257 13.88 -1.40 -7.20
N SER A 258 13.60 -2.67 -7.38
CA SER A 258 13.59 -3.67 -6.34
C SER A 258 14.98 -3.72 -5.71
N ALA A 259 15.12 -3.23 -4.50
CA ALA A 259 16.24 -3.55 -3.64
C ALA A 259 15.99 -4.97 -3.08
N SER A 260 16.42 -5.98 -3.82
CA SER A 260 16.60 -7.31 -3.25
C SER A 260 17.81 -7.27 -2.31
N PRO A 261 17.73 -7.75 -1.08
CA PRO A 261 18.90 -7.95 -0.26
C PRO A 261 19.71 -9.11 -0.86
N SER A 262 20.87 -8.81 -1.43
CA SER A 262 21.86 -9.80 -1.84
C SER A 262 22.35 -10.53 -0.60
N ALA A 263 21.94 -11.76 -0.46
CA ALA A 263 22.59 -12.71 0.43
C ALA A 263 23.91 -13.10 -0.24
N GLU A 264 25.00 -12.46 0.14
CA GLU A 264 26.34 -12.81 -0.26
C GLU A 264 26.79 -14.01 0.61
N SER A 265 26.73 -15.17 -0.02
CA SER A 265 27.26 -16.43 0.50
C SER A 265 28.78 -16.37 0.52
N ALA A 266 29.37 -16.37 1.69
CA ALA A 266 30.78 -16.68 1.89
C ALA A 266 31.00 -18.18 1.63
N ALA A 267 31.49 -18.53 0.46
CA ALA A 267 32.04 -19.84 0.20
C ALA A 267 33.55 -19.80 0.34
N THR A 268 34.01 -20.48 1.36
CA THR A 268 35.40 -20.90 1.61
C THR A 268 35.82 -21.88 0.50
N GLU A 269 36.86 -21.57 -0.23
CA GLU A 269 37.63 -22.62 -0.91
C GLU A 269 39.11 -22.51 -0.48
N GLY A 270 39.51 -23.49 0.29
CA GLY A 270 40.89 -23.86 0.45
C GLY A 270 41.29 -24.84 -0.63
N SER A 271 42.44 -24.68 -1.23
CA SER A 271 43.21 -25.78 -1.82
C SER A 271 44.67 -25.37 -1.99
N ASP A 272 45.49 -26.04 -1.21
CA ASP A 272 46.77 -26.68 -1.49
C ASP A 272 47.51 -26.38 -2.81
N ARG A 273 48.79 -26.05 -2.69
CA ARG A 273 49.98 -26.80 -3.14
C ARG A 273 51.21 -25.93 -3.06
N ALA A 274 52.13 -26.21 -2.18
CA ALA A 274 53.36 -27.01 -2.32
C ALA A 274 54.30 -26.57 -3.44
N SER A 275 55.51 -26.30 -2.97
CA SER A 275 56.83 -26.70 -3.43
C SER A 275 57.82 -25.54 -3.59
N ALA A 276 58.80 -25.65 -2.68
CA ALA A 276 60.23 -25.87 -2.92
C ALA A 276 61.01 -24.73 -3.55
N GLU A 277 62.00 -24.28 -2.96
CA GLU A 277 63.42 -24.49 -2.91
C GLU A 277 64.19 -23.22 -2.54
N ALA A 278 64.97 -23.34 -1.53
CA ALA A 278 66.46 -23.31 -1.51
C ALA A 278 67.14 -21.94 -1.72
N GLY A 279 68.04 -21.69 -0.78
CA GLY A 279 69.19 -20.85 -1.01
C GLY A 279 69.49 -19.87 0.11
N ALA A 280 70.14 -20.36 1.15
CA ALA A 280 71.53 -19.99 1.53
C ALA A 280 71.89 -18.51 1.45
N ASP A 281 72.30 -17.85 2.45
CA ASP A 281 73.64 -17.86 3.05
C ASP A 281 73.88 -16.55 3.86
N ARG A 282 74.46 -16.77 5.04
CA ARG A 282 75.47 -15.96 5.73
C ARG A 282 75.30 -14.48 6.02
N GLY A 283 75.62 -14.22 7.25
CA GLY A 283 76.57 -13.20 7.68
C GLY A 283 76.04 -12.26 8.73
N ASP A 284 76.26 -12.51 9.92
CA ASP A 284 77.39 -12.17 10.84
C ASP A 284 77.39 -10.71 11.36
N ARG A 285 77.53 -10.63 12.68
CA ARG A 285 78.08 -9.54 13.55
C ARG A 285 77.18 -8.34 13.77
N GLY A 286 76.86 -7.96 14.92
CA GLY A 286 77.64 -7.73 16.13
C GLY A 286 77.30 -6.36 16.66
N GLY A 287 77.09 -6.22 17.91
CA GLY A 287 76.85 -5.00 18.62
C GLY A 287 75.84 -5.14 19.76
#